data_cc0a44a2e0c66d78d743ca15900f7449
#
_entry.id   cc0a44a2e0c66d78d743ca15900f7449
#
_cell.length_a   1.000
_cell.length_b   1.000
_cell.length_c   1.000
_cell.angle_alpha   90.00
_cell.angle_beta   90.00
_cell.angle_gamma   90.00
#
_symmetry.space_group_name_H-M   'P 1'
#
loop_
_entity.id
_entity.type
_entity.pdbx_description
1 polymer ?
#
loop_
_entity_poly.entity_id
_entity_poly.type
_entity_poly.pdbx_seq_one_letter_code
_entity_poly.pdbx_strand_id
1 'polypeptide(L)'
;MSDRQNPLREMYMNRDNAMKIWRVFGNAYVDVKPLKGLMLRSNFGLDYYHSFIHSMNHTFKSDIVNNNIPSTTLSAHDDVRWTWSNTANYNFKIARDHDFTVLAGMELHKQTVEDMGSYAQTFIIEDKDYMWPDAATGIERATGIGSGYTLASFFGKVDYNWQDLVLASFTIRRDGSSRFGKNNRYGNFPAATLGYRLSKNLKASWIDDLKIRASWGKTGNQEISNTARYGLYVADYGSDRVTSTAYDLYRQGTGIFPSGFRATQTANDNLKWETTIQYNVGADFSLFNQELYGTVDAYIKDVKDMLISPAYLGAMGEGGASWSNGPSLRNIGMEANVGYRHTTKYGLRYDVSANIDFFRNKVTYLPSTTTGSYAHTMKENLVQSKKPYGSIVGYVVDGLFQSREEVLASGQPNARIGGLKYADLDGNGSIDANDQTWIYNPVPNFNWGLNVSLGYKNFDLSMFFQGVCGVDVYNNQKFQTDFWSITDAGSNKGNRLLGAWTQDNTSSTIPALTTNNTGDEGRASSYFVEHGNWMKLRSLQVGYNFSDSLLKKLNMTSARVYVSGQNIFTWKSNSFTISDPENPNWAYPHSSSVSFGLQVGF
;
A
#
# COMPACT_ATOMS: atom_id res chain seq x y z
N MET A 1 11.46 -35.60 -2.40
CA MET A 1 11.54 -35.05 -1.05
C MET A 1 11.37 -33.56 -1.16
N SER A 2 10.54 -32.93 -0.34
CA SER A 2 10.29 -31.48 -0.39
C SER A 2 11.23 -30.77 0.59
N ASP A 3 11.85 -29.68 0.16
CA ASP A 3 12.60 -28.75 1.01
C ASP A 3 11.67 -27.79 1.79
N ARG A 4 10.35 -27.96 1.64
CA ARG A 4 9.34 -27.12 2.29
C ARG A 4 9.13 -27.56 3.73
N GLN A 5 8.96 -26.56 4.58
CA GLN A 5 8.71 -26.79 6.00
C GLN A 5 7.27 -27.24 6.23
N ASN A 6 7.05 -28.10 7.23
CA ASN A 6 5.72 -28.53 7.63
C ASN A 6 5.05 -27.42 8.47
N PRO A 7 3.89 -26.87 8.06
CA PRO A 7 3.23 -25.78 8.80
C PRO A 7 2.91 -26.10 10.26
N LEU A 8 2.52 -27.35 10.57
CA LEU A 8 2.24 -27.77 11.95
C LEU A 8 3.51 -27.77 12.80
N ARG A 9 4.64 -28.20 12.21
CA ARG A 9 5.94 -28.12 12.89
C ARG A 9 6.30 -26.66 13.15
N GLU A 10 6.16 -25.76 12.17
CA GLU A 10 6.43 -24.34 12.34
C GLU A 10 5.58 -23.73 13.46
N MET A 11 4.29 -24.04 13.51
CA MET A 11 3.44 -23.60 14.63
C MET A 11 3.94 -24.12 15.98
N TYR A 12 4.35 -25.39 16.04
CA TYR A 12 4.88 -25.97 17.28
C TYR A 12 6.23 -25.35 17.69
N MET A 13 7.14 -25.14 16.74
CA MET A 13 8.46 -24.57 17.00
C MET A 13 8.39 -23.10 17.42
N ASN A 14 7.40 -22.36 16.93
CA ASN A 14 7.21 -20.94 17.25
C ASN A 14 6.22 -20.70 18.42
N ARG A 15 5.76 -21.74 19.12
CA ARG A 15 4.74 -21.62 20.17
C ARG A 15 5.14 -20.73 21.34
N ASP A 16 6.42 -20.64 21.63
CA ASP A 16 6.98 -19.89 22.74
C ASP A 16 7.44 -18.47 22.34
N ASN A 17 7.39 -18.14 21.06
CA ASN A 17 7.72 -16.82 20.57
C ASN A 17 6.68 -15.80 21.06
N ALA A 18 7.15 -14.72 21.63
CA ALA A 18 6.30 -13.71 22.25
C ALA A 18 6.66 -12.30 21.78
N MET A 19 5.62 -11.51 21.54
CA MET A 19 5.73 -10.08 21.30
C MET A 19 4.91 -9.33 22.34
N LYS A 20 5.54 -8.42 23.07
CA LYS A 20 4.89 -7.53 24.03
C LYS A 20 4.87 -6.12 23.45
N ILE A 21 3.70 -5.49 23.45
CA ILE A 21 3.54 -4.13 22.91
C ILE A 21 2.96 -3.25 24.01
N TRP A 22 3.56 -2.06 24.14
CA TRP A 22 3.05 -0.96 24.95
C TRP A 22 2.88 0.26 24.04
N ARG A 23 1.71 0.85 24.05
CA ARG A 23 1.45 2.10 23.34
C ARG A 23 0.72 3.06 24.26
N VAL A 24 1.31 4.23 24.43
CA VAL A 24 0.71 5.34 25.18
C VAL A 24 0.57 6.51 24.21
N PHE A 25 -0.66 6.93 23.97
CA PHE A 25 -0.91 8.07 23.11
C PHE A 25 -1.96 8.99 23.75
N GLY A 26 -1.81 10.26 23.51
CA GLY A 26 -2.76 11.24 24.00
C GLY A 26 -2.35 12.66 23.61
N ASN A 27 -3.23 13.60 23.90
CA ASN A 27 -2.94 15.00 23.73
C ASN A 27 -3.54 15.83 24.87
N ALA A 28 -2.90 16.95 25.16
CA ALA A 28 -3.40 17.97 26.08
C ALA A 28 -3.39 19.33 25.37
N TYR A 29 -4.42 20.12 25.58
CA TYR A 29 -4.49 21.44 24.99
C TYR A 29 -4.99 22.49 25.98
N VAL A 30 -4.62 23.74 25.71
CA VAL A 30 -5.11 24.91 26.42
C VAL A 30 -5.71 25.88 25.41
N ASP A 31 -6.95 26.29 25.66
CA ASP A 31 -7.67 27.30 24.89
C ASP A 31 -7.77 28.59 25.70
N VAL A 32 -7.35 29.69 25.10
CA VAL A 32 -7.50 31.03 25.65
C VAL A 32 -8.32 31.87 24.67
N LYS A 33 -9.38 32.50 25.16
CA LYS A 33 -10.25 33.41 24.41
C LYS A 33 -10.08 34.83 24.91
N PRO A 34 -9.04 35.57 24.52
CA PRO A 34 -8.70 36.87 25.09
C PRO A 34 -9.70 37.97 24.69
N LEU A 35 -10.38 37.79 23.55
CA LEU A 35 -11.42 38.70 23.06
C LEU A 35 -12.46 37.93 22.22
N LYS A 36 -13.60 38.56 21.96
CA LYS A 36 -14.68 37.96 21.18
C LYS A 36 -14.21 37.62 19.77
N GLY A 37 -14.42 36.37 19.38
CA GLY A 37 -14.03 35.85 18.06
C GLY A 37 -12.59 35.30 17.97
N LEU A 38 -11.69 35.66 18.91
CA LEU A 38 -10.30 35.14 18.91
C LEU A 38 -10.15 33.96 19.86
N MET A 39 -9.64 32.85 19.34
CA MET A 39 -9.25 31.67 20.11
C MET A 39 -7.77 31.37 19.84
N LEU A 40 -6.99 31.33 20.90
CA LEU A 40 -5.60 30.87 20.90
C LEU A 40 -5.58 29.47 21.48
N ARG A 41 -5.00 28.50 20.76
CA ARG A 41 -4.86 27.13 21.21
C ARG A 41 -3.39 26.71 21.16
N SER A 42 -2.92 26.16 22.27
CA SER A 42 -1.67 25.38 22.33
C SER A 42 -2.02 23.93 22.59
N ASN A 43 -1.61 23.03 21.71
CA ASN A 43 -1.90 21.59 21.81
C ASN A 43 -0.59 20.79 21.71
N PHE A 44 -0.36 19.92 22.70
CA PHE A 44 0.77 18.99 22.71
C PHE A 44 0.26 17.56 22.67
N GLY A 45 0.70 16.81 21.65
CA GLY A 45 0.40 15.39 21.46
C GLY A 45 1.64 14.54 21.63
N LEU A 46 1.49 13.37 22.25
CA LEU A 46 2.50 12.34 22.40
C LEU A 46 1.95 11.00 21.92
N ASP A 47 2.77 10.25 21.17
CA ASP A 47 2.54 8.85 20.80
C ASP A 47 3.85 8.10 21.07
N TYR A 48 3.84 7.27 22.09
CA TYR A 48 4.93 6.40 22.46
C TYR A 48 4.56 4.96 22.17
N TYR A 49 5.38 4.30 21.36
CA TYR A 49 5.23 2.90 21.02
C TYR A 49 6.49 2.15 21.42
N HIS A 50 6.34 1.10 22.19
CA HIS A 50 7.40 0.16 22.56
C HIS A 50 6.97 -1.25 22.20
N SER A 51 7.85 -2.02 21.54
CA SER A 51 7.66 -3.45 21.38
C SER A 51 8.90 -4.21 21.78
N PHE A 52 8.69 -5.34 22.43
CA PHE A 52 9.72 -6.29 22.80
C PHE A 52 9.36 -7.66 22.24
N ILE A 53 10.24 -8.21 21.42
CA ILE A 53 10.09 -9.52 20.79
C ILE A 53 11.12 -10.46 21.35
N HIS A 54 10.68 -11.65 21.78
CA HIS A 54 11.53 -12.76 22.13
C HIS A 54 11.19 -13.93 21.20
N SER A 55 12.11 -14.26 20.29
CA SER A 55 11.97 -15.34 19.33
C SER A 55 12.99 -16.42 19.61
N MET A 56 12.53 -17.66 19.61
CA MET A 56 13.34 -18.84 19.85
C MET A 56 13.27 -19.77 18.64
N ASN A 57 14.41 -20.34 18.27
CA ASN A 57 14.54 -21.31 17.20
C ASN A 57 15.11 -22.60 17.77
N HIS A 58 14.24 -23.58 17.99
CA HIS A 58 14.60 -24.87 18.58
C HIS A 58 15.28 -25.80 17.58
N THR A 59 16.04 -26.77 18.06
CA THR A 59 16.58 -27.86 17.22
C THR A 59 15.47 -28.78 16.76
N PHE A 60 15.60 -29.26 15.52
CA PHE A 60 14.77 -30.33 14.99
C PHE A 60 15.50 -31.10 13.90
N LYS A 61 15.10 -32.35 13.71
CA LYS A 61 15.52 -33.20 12.60
C LYS A 61 14.34 -33.52 11.70
N SER A 62 14.55 -33.34 10.42
CA SER A 62 13.70 -33.80 9.32
C SER A 62 14.61 -34.29 8.21
N ASP A 63 14.08 -34.96 7.18
CA ASP A 63 14.91 -35.59 6.14
C ASP A 63 15.90 -34.63 5.44
N ILE A 64 15.41 -33.46 5.04
CA ILE A 64 16.20 -32.47 4.27
C ILE A 64 16.42 -31.17 5.06
N VAL A 65 15.40 -30.71 5.75
CA VAL A 65 15.44 -29.43 6.48
C VAL A 65 15.69 -29.72 7.95
N ASN A 66 16.86 -29.36 8.45
CA ASN A 66 17.24 -29.56 9.85
C ASN A 66 17.68 -28.26 10.47
N ASN A 67 17.37 -28.06 11.73
CA ASN A 67 18.01 -27.07 12.56
C ASN A 67 18.82 -27.78 13.66
N ASN A 68 20.12 -27.68 13.61
CA ASN A 68 21.01 -28.34 14.56
C ASN A 68 21.53 -27.41 15.66
N ILE A 69 21.25 -26.10 15.56
CA ILE A 69 21.77 -25.08 16.48
C ILE A 69 20.60 -24.26 17.00
N PRO A 70 20.25 -24.43 18.29
CA PRO A 70 19.22 -23.62 18.90
C PRO A 70 19.70 -22.17 19.03
N SER A 71 18.80 -21.22 18.80
CA SER A 71 19.13 -19.80 18.87
C SER A 71 17.97 -18.98 19.44
N THR A 72 18.32 -17.84 20.02
CA THR A 72 17.36 -16.84 20.47
C THR A 72 17.65 -15.49 19.86
N THR A 73 16.59 -14.72 19.60
CA THR A 73 16.66 -13.33 19.17
C THR A 73 15.79 -12.49 20.08
N LEU A 74 16.37 -11.49 20.68
CA LEU A 74 15.65 -10.42 21.36
C LEU A 74 15.65 -9.19 20.47
N SER A 75 14.52 -8.49 20.39
CA SER A 75 14.41 -7.22 19.66
C SER A 75 13.56 -6.26 20.49
N ALA A 76 14.09 -5.08 20.75
CA ALA A 76 13.37 -3.97 21.36
C ALA A 76 13.29 -2.82 20.37
N HIS A 77 12.12 -2.25 20.22
CA HIS A 77 11.85 -1.11 19.34
C HIS A 77 11.11 -0.04 20.12
N ASP A 78 11.68 1.15 20.16
CA ASP A 78 11.11 2.35 20.76
C ASP A 78 10.85 3.40 19.68
N ASP A 79 9.62 3.89 19.57
CA ASP A 79 9.22 4.98 18.67
C ASP A 79 8.50 6.05 19.48
N VAL A 80 9.14 7.19 19.63
CA VAL A 80 8.61 8.36 20.34
C VAL A 80 8.30 9.45 19.34
N ARG A 81 7.02 9.80 19.25
CA ARG A 81 6.52 10.89 18.40
C ARG A 81 5.85 11.94 19.25
N TRP A 82 6.24 13.18 19.08
CA TRP A 82 5.51 14.29 19.67
C TRP A 82 5.21 15.38 18.63
N THR A 83 4.08 16.04 18.83
CA THR A 83 3.65 17.16 18.00
C THR A 83 3.20 18.29 18.91
N TRP A 84 3.72 19.49 18.68
CA TRP A 84 3.30 20.68 19.39
C TRP A 84 2.81 21.72 18.39
N SER A 85 1.53 22.04 18.44
CA SER A 85 0.89 23.02 17.57
C SER A 85 0.34 24.19 18.36
N ASN A 86 0.55 25.39 17.82
CA ASN A 86 0.02 26.63 18.36
C ASN A 86 -0.74 27.36 17.26
N THR A 87 -1.99 27.69 17.51
CA THR A 87 -2.88 28.31 16.53
C THR A 87 -3.61 29.51 17.11
N ALA A 88 -3.79 30.52 16.27
CA ALA A 88 -4.66 31.66 16.51
C ALA A 88 -5.79 31.62 15.46
N ASN A 89 -7.02 31.51 15.90
CA ASN A 89 -8.21 31.51 15.06
C ASN A 89 -9.06 32.72 15.39
N TYR A 90 -9.34 33.58 14.40
CA TYR A 90 -10.14 34.76 14.56
C TYR A 90 -11.34 34.77 13.61
N ASN A 91 -12.52 34.73 14.21
CA ASN A 91 -13.82 34.77 13.52
C ASN A 91 -14.43 36.16 13.67
N PHE A 92 -14.71 36.81 12.53
CA PHE A 92 -15.33 38.12 12.53
C PHE A 92 -16.25 38.32 11.32
N LYS A 93 -17.17 39.27 11.45
CA LYS A 93 -18.10 39.67 10.40
C LYS A 93 -17.89 41.11 10.00
N ILE A 94 -17.93 41.36 8.68
CA ILE A 94 -17.97 42.71 8.12
C ILE A 94 -19.35 42.93 7.48
N ALA A 95 -19.99 44.04 7.77
CA ALA A 95 -21.24 44.45 7.14
C ALA A 95 -22.35 43.36 7.17
N ARG A 96 -22.51 42.62 8.27
CA ARG A 96 -23.50 41.56 8.56
C ARG A 96 -23.41 40.31 7.68
N ASP A 97 -23.06 40.43 6.41
CA ASP A 97 -23.18 39.38 5.40
C ASP A 97 -21.84 38.73 4.99
N HIS A 98 -20.75 39.28 5.46
CA HIS A 98 -19.41 38.82 5.13
C HIS A 98 -18.75 38.18 6.35
N ASP A 99 -18.73 36.86 6.38
CA ASP A 99 -18.11 36.09 7.46
C ASP A 99 -16.66 35.73 7.06
N PHE A 100 -15.74 36.02 7.96
CA PHE A 100 -14.32 35.69 7.82
C PHE A 100 -13.87 34.80 8.99
N THR A 101 -13.11 33.76 8.65
CA THR A 101 -12.31 33.02 9.60
C THR A 101 -10.84 33.08 9.17
N VAL A 102 -10.00 33.63 10.02
CA VAL A 102 -8.56 33.70 9.78
C VAL A 102 -7.85 32.81 10.78
N LEU A 103 -7.05 31.88 10.29
CA LEU A 103 -6.21 30.99 11.07
C LEU A 103 -4.74 31.27 10.75
N ALA A 104 -3.93 31.43 11.78
CA ALA A 104 -2.46 31.39 11.68
C ALA A 104 -1.92 30.39 12.69
N GLY A 105 -0.88 29.67 12.34
CA GLY A 105 -0.34 28.66 13.25
C GLY A 105 1.07 28.23 12.92
N MET A 106 1.67 27.59 13.91
CA MET A 106 2.92 26.86 13.79
C MET A 106 2.77 25.45 14.36
N GLU A 107 3.53 24.50 13.83
CA GLU A 107 3.57 23.12 14.30
C GLU A 107 4.99 22.59 14.27
N LEU A 108 5.41 21.97 15.35
CA LEU A 108 6.66 21.26 15.46
C LEU A 108 6.37 19.78 15.69
N HIS A 109 7.05 18.94 14.93
CA HIS A 109 6.97 17.49 15.06
C HIS A 109 8.36 16.89 15.16
N LYS A 110 8.52 15.89 16.05
CA LYS A 110 9.74 15.09 16.15
C LYS A 110 9.36 13.63 16.31
N GLN A 111 10.05 12.78 15.56
CA GLN A 111 10.09 11.34 15.78
C GLN A 111 11.51 10.93 16.16
N THR A 112 11.63 10.05 17.15
CA THR A 112 12.88 9.37 17.50
C THR A 112 12.57 7.89 17.56
N VAL A 113 13.37 7.08 16.85
CA VAL A 113 13.26 5.62 16.81
C VAL A 113 14.59 5.05 17.27
N GLU A 114 14.51 4.09 18.17
CA GLU A 114 15.67 3.35 18.68
C GLU A 114 15.34 1.85 18.59
N ASP A 115 16.20 1.11 17.89
CA ASP A 115 16.11 -0.34 17.73
C ASP A 115 17.33 -0.97 18.40
N MET A 116 17.10 -1.92 19.29
CA MET A 116 18.13 -2.75 19.91
C MET A 116 17.81 -4.21 19.68
N GLY A 117 18.84 -5.02 19.41
CA GLY A 117 18.70 -6.44 19.22
C GLY A 117 19.85 -7.22 19.83
N SER A 118 19.55 -8.45 20.23
CA SER A 118 20.53 -9.45 20.65
C SER A 118 20.21 -10.78 19.99
N TYR A 119 21.24 -11.43 19.48
CA TYR A 119 21.17 -12.79 18.95
C TYR A 119 22.19 -13.65 19.70
N ALA A 120 21.74 -14.83 20.13
CA ALA A 120 22.62 -15.81 20.76
C ALA A 120 22.26 -17.24 20.30
N GLN A 121 23.24 -18.12 20.27
CA GLN A 121 23.06 -19.50 19.81
C GLN A 121 23.76 -20.51 20.69
N THR A 122 23.37 -21.77 20.55
CA THR A 122 23.89 -22.93 21.30
C THR A 122 23.47 -22.88 22.75
N PHE A 123 22.39 -23.55 23.06
CA PHE A 123 21.83 -23.67 24.40
C PHE A 123 21.89 -25.11 24.87
N ILE A 124 22.20 -25.33 26.14
CA ILE A 124 22.19 -26.66 26.77
C ILE A 124 20.75 -27.12 27.01
N ILE A 125 19.86 -26.18 27.35
CA ILE A 125 18.45 -26.44 27.64
C ILE A 125 17.63 -25.59 26.67
N GLU A 126 16.80 -26.26 25.84
CA GLU A 126 15.95 -25.60 24.84
C GLU A 126 14.52 -25.39 25.40
N ASP A 127 14.43 -24.56 26.43
CA ASP A 127 13.16 -24.16 27.03
C ASP A 127 13.06 -22.64 27.10
N LYS A 128 11.84 -22.11 27.02
CA LYS A 128 11.54 -20.67 26.99
C LYS A 128 12.12 -19.90 28.18
N ASP A 129 12.25 -20.55 29.33
CA ASP A 129 12.74 -19.93 30.56
C ASP A 129 14.27 -19.89 30.62
N TYR A 130 14.96 -20.69 29.79
CA TYR A 130 16.42 -20.80 29.73
C TYR A 130 17.05 -20.27 28.42
N MET A 131 16.30 -20.09 27.35
CA MET A 131 16.83 -19.57 26.08
C MET A 131 16.96 -18.04 26.08
N TRP A 132 17.71 -17.53 27.05
CA TRP A 132 18.10 -16.12 27.11
C TRP A 132 19.57 -15.95 26.69
N PRO A 133 19.99 -14.80 26.10
CA PRO A 133 21.33 -14.62 25.56
C PRO A 133 22.45 -14.99 26.55
N ASP A 134 22.31 -14.64 27.81
CA ASP A 134 23.29 -14.91 28.85
C ASP A 134 23.50 -16.42 29.16
N ALA A 135 22.56 -17.28 28.76
CA ALA A 135 22.66 -18.74 28.92
C ALA A 135 23.24 -19.44 27.68
N ALA A 136 23.58 -18.69 26.63
CA ALA A 136 24.16 -19.24 25.42
C ALA A 136 25.64 -19.64 25.64
N THR A 137 26.09 -20.66 24.93
CA THR A 137 27.47 -21.13 24.95
C THR A 137 28.18 -20.94 23.60
N GLY A 138 27.49 -20.41 22.60
CA GLY A 138 27.98 -20.17 21.24
C GLY A 138 28.17 -18.70 20.93
N ILE A 139 27.84 -18.33 19.69
CA ILE A 139 27.99 -16.96 19.20
C ILE A 139 26.92 -16.04 19.81
N GLU A 140 27.39 -14.90 20.32
CA GLU A 140 26.53 -13.80 20.76
C GLU A 140 26.79 -12.56 19.89
N ARG A 141 25.72 -11.84 19.56
CA ARG A 141 25.79 -10.59 18.79
C ARG A 141 24.79 -9.59 19.35
N ALA A 142 25.23 -8.35 19.50
CA ALA A 142 24.35 -7.22 19.81
C ALA A 142 24.27 -6.29 18.61
N THR A 143 23.10 -5.72 18.41
CA THR A 143 22.84 -4.72 17.36
C THR A 143 22.11 -3.53 17.97
N GLY A 144 22.33 -2.34 17.41
CA GLY A 144 21.61 -1.15 17.82
C GLY A 144 21.67 -0.09 16.74
N ILE A 145 20.54 0.57 16.49
CA ILE A 145 20.45 1.67 15.54
C ILE A 145 19.46 2.70 16.06
N GLY A 146 19.78 3.97 15.85
CA GLY A 146 18.87 5.07 16.12
C GLY A 146 18.60 5.88 14.88
N SER A 147 17.37 6.34 14.71
CA SER A 147 16.99 7.23 13.64
C SER A 147 15.91 8.21 14.08
N GLY A 148 15.64 9.23 13.27
CA GLY A 148 14.56 10.15 13.55
C GLY A 148 14.54 11.32 12.58
N TYR A 149 13.46 12.09 12.65
CA TYR A 149 13.33 13.33 11.88
C TYR A 149 12.59 14.40 12.66
N THR A 150 12.70 15.61 12.19
CA THR A 150 11.97 16.77 12.69
C THR A 150 11.27 17.50 11.54
N LEU A 151 10.09 18.03 11.83
CA LEU A 151 9.32 18.87 10.93
C LEU A 151 8.96 20.17 11.64
N ALA A 152 9.15 21.30 10.96
CA ALA A 152 8.73 22.61 11.43
C ALA A 152 7.84 23.26 10.36
N SER A 153 6.63 23.61 10.75
CA SER A 153 5.57 24.07 9.85
C SER A 153 5.02 25.41 10.29
N PHE A 154 4.80 26.31 9.35
CA PHE A 154 4.09 27.56 9.54
C PHE A 154 2.96 27.64 8.52
N PHE A 155 1.76 28.01 8.97
CA PHE A 155 0.60 28.02 8.09
C PHE A 155 -0.35 29.17 8.40
N GLY A 156 -1.06 29.57 7.37
CA GLY A 156 -2.13 30.53 7.45
C GLY A 156 -3.29 30.13 6.54
N LYS A 157 -4.50 30.44 6.98
CA LYS A 157 -5.72 30.16 6.23
C LYS A 157 -6.68 31.34 6.38
N VAL A 158 -7.38 31.65 5.31
CA VAL A 158 -8.51 32.60 5.32
C VAL A 158 -9.69 31.90 4.68
N ASP A 159 -10.76 31.77 5.42
CA ASP A 159 -12.05 31.34 4.92
C ASP A 159 -12.98 32.56 4.83
N TYR A 160 -13.70 32.66 3.74
CA TYR A 160 -14.68 33.71 3.46
C TYR A 160 -16.02 33.06 3.09
N ASN A 161 -17.07 33.56 3.71
CA ASN A 161 -18.45 33.16 3.43
C ASN A 161 -19.31 34.42 3.25
N TRP A 162 -19.93 34.55 2.07
CA TRP A 162 -20.90 35.59 1.78
C TRP A 162 -22.31 34.98 1.67
N GLN A 163 -23.14 35.21 2.70
CA GLN A 163 -24.54 34.77 2.75
C GLN A 163 -24.74 33.28 2.44
N ASP A 164 -23.78 32.40 2.70
CA ASP A 164 -23.77 31.01 2.26
C ASP A 164 -23.94 30.83 0.74
N LEU A 165 -23.81 31.87 -0.04
CA LEU A 165 -23.89 31.87 -1.50
C LEU A 165 -22.51 31.66 -2.14
N VAL A 166 -21.54 32.46 -1.70
CA VAL A 166 -20.14 32.36 -2.15
C VAL A 166 -19.26 31.92 -0.98
N LEU A 167 -18.53 30.87 -1.17
CA LEU A 167 -17.59 30.30 -0.22
C LEU A 167 -16.20 30.33 -0.85
N ALA A 168 -15.21 30.93 -0.20
CA ALA A 168 -13.84 30.93 -0.67
C ALA A 168 -12.88 30.58 0.47
N SER A 169 -11.83 29.85 0.16
CA SER A 169 -10.77 29.53 1.12
C SER A 169 -9.42 29.65 0.45
N PHE A 170 -8.47 30.25 1.16
CA PHE A 170 -7.08 30.29 0.77
C PHE A 170 -6.21 29.81 1.93
N THR A 171 -5.30 28.88 1.65
CA THR A 171 -4.36 28.34 2.62
C THR A 171 -2.95 28.42 2.07
N ILE A 172 -1.99 28.80 2.90
CA ILE A 172 -0.56 28.66 2.63
C ILE A 172 0.10 27.92 3.79
N ARG A 173 0.89 26.89 3.48
CA ARG A 173 1.70 26.16 4.46
C ARG A 173 3.15 26.10 3.99
N ARG A 174 4.06 26.37 4.90
CA ARG A 174 5.51 26.26 4.69
C ARG A 174 6.05 25.22 5.67
N ASP A 175 6.54 24.10 5.15
CA ASP A 175 7.06 22.98 5.92
C ASP A 175 8.55 22.81 5.71
N GLY A 176 9.30 22.64 6.81
CA GLY A 176 10.73 22.36 6.80
C GLY A 176 11.01 21.00 7.41
N SER A 177 11.57 20.07 6.62
CA SER A 177 11.89 18.71 7.05
C SER A 177 13.39 18.47 7.14
N SER A 178 13.83 17.78 8.21
CA SER A 178 15.22 17.36 8.38
C SER A 178 15.66 16.26 7.41
N ARG A 179 14.71 15.59 6.74
CA ARG A 179 15.00 14.55 5.72
C ARG A 179 15.63 15.11 4.46
N PHE A 180 15.44 16.41 4.19
CA PHE A 180 15.99 17.09 3.02
C PHE A 180 17.24 17.91 3.31
N GLY A 181 18.07 18.11 2.28
CA GLY A 181 19.26 18.91 2.34
C GLY A 181 18.97 20.38 2.69
N LYS A 182 19.98 21.10 3.18
CA LYS A 182 19.82 22.50 3.64
C LYS A 182 19.24 23.43 2.57
N ASN A 183 19.52 23.18 1.29
CA ASN A 183 19.09 24.01 0.17
C ASN A 183 17.60 23.87 -0.14
N ASN A 184 17.00 22.68 0.13
CA ASN A 184 15.61 22.35 -0.23
C ASN A 184 14.78 21.89 0.97
N ARG A 185 15.23 22.22 2.18
CA ARG A 185 14.56 21.79 3.42
C ARG A 185 13.12 22.27 3.52
N TYR A 186 12.85 23.49 3.05
CA TYR A 186 11.53 24.10 3.13
C TYR A 186 10.76 24.01 1.81
N GLY A 187 9.52 23.50 1.88
CA GLY A 187 8.54 23.54 0.82
C GLY A 187 7.41 24.51 1.12
N ASN A 188 6.84 25.14 0.07
CA ASN A 188 5.65 26.00 0.17
C ASN A 188 4.48 25.31 -0.53
N PHE A 189 3.35 25.22 0.16
CA PHE A 189 2.16 24.45 -0.23
C PHE A 189 0.92 25.35 -0.16
N PRO A 190 0.65 26.14 -1.20
CA PRO A 190 -0.56 26.94 -1.32
C PRO A 190 -1.74 26.10 -1.79
N ALA A 191 -2.96 26.46 -1.35
CA ALA A 191 -4.21 25.91 -1.84
C ALA A 191 -5.31 26.97 -1.84
N ALA A 192 -6.22 26.90 -2.81
CA ALA A 192 -7.39 27.77 -2.93
C ALA A 192 -8.62 26.96 -3.30
N THR A 193 -9.77 27.32 -2.75
CA THR A 193 -11.06 26.70 -3.06
C THR A 193 -12.10 27.81 -3.23
N LEU A 194 -12.97 27.63 -4.24
CA LEU A 194 -14.14 28.48 -4.48
C LEU A 194 -15.38 27.59 -4.55
N GLY A 195 -16.43 27.96 -3.84
CA GLY A 195 -17.74 27.31 -3.87
C GLY A 195 -18.84 28.33 -4.16
N TYR A 196 -19.78 27.94 -5.01
CA TYR A 196 -20.99 28.72 -5.28
C TYR A 196 -22.23 27.87 -5.08
N ARG A 197 -23.13 28.29 -4.17
CA ARG A 197 -24.35 27.56 -3.85
C ARG A 197 -25.48 28.02 -4.75
N LEU A 198 -25.64 27.33 -5.88
CA LEU A 198 -26.64 27.61 -6.92
C LEU A 198 -28.08 27.55 -6.38
N SER A 199 -28.38 26.66 -5.44
CA SER A 199 -29.71 26.48 -4.85
C SER A 199 -30.29 27.77 -4.24
N LYS A 200 -29.44 28.69 -3.79
CA LYS A 200 -29.88 30.01 -3.29
C LYS A 200 -30.58 30.88 -4.34
N ASN A 201 -30.19 30.72 -5.60
CA ASN A 201 -30.70 31.50 -6.74
C ASN A 201 -31.70 30.72 -7.63
N LEU A 202 -31.71 29.38 -7.50
CA LEU A 202 -32.63 28.52 -8.24
C LEU A 202 -33.93 28.33 -7.46
N LYS A 203 -35.06 28.75 -8.04
CA LYS A 203 -36.40 28.58 -7.45
C LYS A 203 -37.07 27.28 -7.91
N ALA A 204 -36.37 26.15 -7.81
CA ALA A 204 -36.90 24.85 -8.19
C ALA A 204 -37.24 24.06 -6.90
N SER A 205 -38.48 23.67 -6.70
CA SER A 205 -38.97 23.02 -5.47
C SER A 205 -38.37 21.62 -5.23
N TRP A 206 -37.75 21.02 -6.26
CA TRP A 206 -37.12 19.70 -6.17
C TRP A 206 -35.63 19.76 -5.86
N ILE A 207 -35.04 20.98 -5.79
CA ILE A 207 -33.62 21.20 -5.44
C ILE A 207 -33.56 21.71 -4.01
N ASP A 208 -33.07 20.90 -3.09
CA ASP A 208 -32.86 21.30 -1.67
C ASP A 208 -31.53 22.01 -1.50
N ASP A 209 -30.45 21.45 -2.09
CA ASP A 209 -29.13 22.08 -2.15
C ASP A 209 -28.41 21.70 -3.44
N LEU A 210 -27.73 22.68 -4.02
CA LEU A 210 -26.84 22.49 -5.17
C LEU A 210 -25.67 23.45 -5.06
N LYS A 211 -24.47 22.91 -4.87
CA LYS A 211 -23.24 23.68 -4.77
C LYS A 211 -22.22 23.21 -5.80
N ILE A 212 -21.67 24.11 -6.58
CA ILE A 212 -20.54 23.88 -7.48
C ILE A 212 -19.29 24.37 -6.76
N ARG A 213 -18.20 23.62 -6.88
CA ARG A 213 -16.92 23.96 -6.28
C ARG A 213 -15.76 23.71 -7.23
N ALA A 214 -14.75 24.55 -7.10
CA ALA A 214 -13.48 24.38 -7.78
C ALA A 214 -12.35 24.57 -6.78
N SER A 215 -11.32 23.75 -6.89
CA SER A 215 -10.14 23.87 -6.03
C SER A 215 -8.85 23.63 -6.80
N TRP A 216 -7.81 24.28 -6.33
CA TRP A 216 -6.45 24.07 -6.72
C TRP A 216 -5.57 24.02 -5.47
N GLY A 217 -4.60 23.11 -5.48
CA GLY A 217 -3.67 23.03 -4.36
C GLY A 217 -2.38 22.33 -4.73
N LYS A 218 -1.33 22.68 -3.99
CA LYS A 218 -0.03 22.01 -4.01
C LYS A 218 0.20 21.37 -2.65
N THR A 219 0.57 20.08 -2.64
CA THR A 219 0.96 19.33 -1.44
C THR A 219 2.37 18.79 -1.59
N GLY A 220 3.04 18.52 -0.46
CA GLY A 220 4.37 17.93 -0.41
C GLY A 220 4.35 16.54 0.21
N ASN A 221 5.21 15.66 -0.29
CA ASN A 221 5.50 14.37 0.29
C ASN A 221 6.97 14.31 0.72
N GLN A 222 7.22 13.83 1.96
CA GLN A 222 8.55 13.65 2.54
C GLN A 222 8.83 12.18 2.93
N GLU A 223 7.99 11.24 2.52
CA GLU A 223 8.11 9.85 2.94
C GLU A 223 9.28 9.16 2.25
N ILE A 224 10.46 9.32 2.86
CA ILE A 224 11.75 8.69 2.53
C ILE A 224 12.48 8.31 3.80
N SER A 225 13.58 7.58 3.66
CA SER A 225 14.48 7.28 4.78
C SER A 225 14.88 8.56 5.53
N ASN A 226 14.93 8.51 6.85
CA ASN A 226 15.42 9.60 7.69
C ASN A 226 16.88 9.97 7.38
N THR A 227 17.61 9.05 6.75
CA THR A 227 19.01 9.18 6.37
C THR A 227 19.21 9.46 4.88
N ALA A 228 18.14 9.67 4.09
CA ALA A 228 18.18 9.74 2.63
C ALA A 228 19.18 10.76 2.07
N ARG A 229 19.39 11.88 2.75
CA ARG A 229 20.33 12.95 2.32
C ARG A 229 21.79 12.69 2.66
N TYR A 230 22.07 11.73 3.56
CA TYR A 230 23.42 11.53 4.08
C TYR A 230 24.20 10.49 3.26
N GLY A 231 25.53 10.60 3.27
CA GLY A 231 26.40 9.50 2.93
C GLY A 231 26.45 8.51 4.08
N LEU A 232 26.24 7.24 3.80
CA LEU A 232 26.26 6.19 4.79
C LEU A 232 27.42 5.23 4.56
N TYR A 233 28.02 4.80 5.65
CA TYR A 233 29.11 3.84 5.67
C TYR A 233 28.77 2.71 6.62
N VAL A 234 29.18 1.51 6.29
CA VAL A 234 29.08 0.33 7.18
C VAL A 234 30.49 -0.18 7.46
N ALA A 235 30.73 -0.53 8.70
CA ALA A 235 31.92 -1.28 9.09
C ALA A 235 31.67 -2.75 8.72
N ASP A 236 32.54 -3.33 7.89
CA ASP A 236 32.39 -4.68 7.39
C ASP A 236 33.60 -5.52 7.85
N TYR A 237 33.32 -6.49 8.73
CA TYR A 237 34.33 -7.41 9.28
C TYR A 237 34.32 -8.70 8.44
N GLY A 238 34.94 -8.67 7.37
CA GLY A 238 35.35 -9.67 6.46
C GLY A 238 35.13 -11.16 6.67
N SER A 239 33.92 -11.63 6.77
CA SER A 239 33.59 -13.05 6.61
C SER A 239 33.18 -13.42 5.17
N ASP A 240 32.86 -12.43 4.35
CA ASP A 240 32.46 -12.61 2.95
C ASP A 240 33.57 -12.13 2.01
N ARG A 241 34.00 -13.01 1.12
CA ARG A 241 35.06 -12.73 0.14
C ARG A 241 34.71 -11.63 -0.87
N VAL A 242 33.42 -11.31 -1.02
CA VAL A 242 32.93 -10.35 -2.03
C VAL A 242 32.77 -8.96 -1.46
N THR A 243 32.40 -8.83 -0.17
CA THR A 243 32.05 -7.56 0.48
C THR A 243 32.96 -7.17 1.64
N SER A 244 33.95 -8.01 1.94
CA SER A 244 34.87 -7.81 3.06
C SER A 244 35.78 -6.61 2.88
N THR A 245 35.82 -5.74 3.87
CA THR A 245 36.70 -4.56 3.92
C THR A 245 37.81 -4.70 4.98
N ALA A 246 37.99 -5.89 5.55
CA ALA A 246 39.05 -6.17 6.52
C ALA A 246 40.28 -6.78 5.81
N TYR A 247 41.45 -6.29 6.14
CA TYR A 247 42.71 -6.74 5.58
C TYR A 247 43.73 -7.08 6.69
N ASP A 248 44.35 -8.24 6.61
CA ASP A 248 45.49 -8.57 7.47
C ASP A 248 46.78 -7.93 6.89
N LEU A 249 46.96 -6.64 7.21
CA LEU A 249 48.10 -5.87 6.74
C LEU A 249 49.44 -6.35 7.31
N TYR A 250 49.40 -7.04 8.44
CA TYR A 250 50.62 -7.47 9.17
C TYR A 250 50.92 -8.97 9.02
N ARG A 251 50.04 -9.74 8.38
CA ARG A 251 50.18 -11.21 8.21
C ARG A 251 50.44 -11.98 9.49
N GLN A 252 49.90 -11.49 10.63
CA GLN A 252 50.20 -12.08 11.94
C GLN A 252 49.30 -13.26 12.28
N GLY A 253 48.27 -13.56 11.49
CA GLY A 253 47.39 -14.72 11.69
C GLY A 253 46.63 -14.70 13.04
N THR A 254 46.58 -13.56 13.72
CA THR A 254 46.00 -13.44 15.09
C THR A 254 44.46 -13.40 15.08
N GLY A 255 43.84 -13.41 13.92
CA GLY A 255 42.38 -13.29 13.78
C GLY A 255 41.83 -11.89 14.07
N ILE A 256 42.68 -10.92 14.39
CA ILE A 256 42.31 -9.53 14.62
C ILE A 256 42.60 -8.73 13.36
N PHE A 257 41.55 -8.48 12.56
CA PHE A 257 41.64 -7.65 11.36
C PHE A 257 41.19 -6.23 11.67
N PRO A 258 41.91 -5.20 11.20
CA PRO A 258 41.40 -3.84 11.27
C PRO A 258 40.14 -3.73 10.41
N SER A 259 39.09 -3.14 10.99
CA SER A 259 37.83 -2.90 10.28
C SER A 259 38.03 -1.85 9.19
N GLY A 260 37.59 -2.18 7.97
CA GLY A 260 37.38 -1.20 6.91
C GLY A 260 35.95 -0.66 6.92
N PHE A 261 35.74 0.46 6.23
CA PHE A 261 34.43 1.05 6.03
C PHE A 261 34.10 1.04 4.55
N ARG A 262 32.88 0.63 4.23
CA ARG A 262 32.34 0.64 2.87
C ARG A 262 31.18 1.63 2.78
N ALA A 263 31.21 2.51 1.80
CA ALA A 263 30.11 3.40 1.50
C ALA A 263 28.90 2.58 0.98
N THR A 264 27.75 2.78 1.58
CA THR A 264 26.49 2.10 1.21
C THR A 264 25.45 3.03 0.64
N GLN A 265 25.64 4.35 0.82
CA GLN A 265 24.77 5.39 0.29
C GLN A 265 25.58 6.65 0.00
N THR A 266 25.38 7.22 -1.18
CA THR A 266 25.94 8.52 -1.55
C THR A 266 25.04 9.65 -1.07
N ALA A 267 25.64 10.71 -0.51
CA ALA A 267 24.90 11.89 -0.05
C ALA A 267 24.25 12.67 -1.21
N ASN A 268 23.10 13.27 -0.93
CA ASN A 268 22.43 14.20 -1.86
C ASN A 268 21.89 15.43 -1.14
N ASP A 269 22.68 16.51 -1.14
CA ASP A 269 22.28 17.80 -0.54
C ASP A 269 21.19 18.55 -1.32
N ASN A 270 20.94 18.15 -2.57
CA ASN A 270 19.93 18.75 -3.44
C ASN A 270 18.59 18.05 -3.40
N LEU A 271 18.46 17.00 -2.58
CA LEU A 271 17.21 16.27 -2.40
C LEU A 271 16.12 17.24 -1.91
N LYS A 272 14.97 17.22 -2.59
CA LYS A 272 13.84 18.14 -2.34
C LYS A 272 12.52 17.38 -2.19
N TRP A 273 11.50 18.10 -1.75
CA TRP A 273 10.14 17.60 -1.62
C TRP A 273 9.60 17.05 -2.95
N GLU A 274 9.03 15.86 -2.92
CA GLU A 274 8.09 15.43 -3.94
C GLU A 274 6.84 16.30 -3.83
N THR A 275 6.32 16.77 -4.94
CA THR A 275 5.18 17.69 -4.94
C THR A 275 4.03 17.16 -5.80
N THR A 276 2.81 17.34 -5.29
CA THR A 276 1.59 17.06 -6.03
C THR A 276 0.83 18.35 -6.24
N ILE A 277 0.47 18.65 -7.49
CA ILE A 277 -0.41 19.75 -7.87
C ILE A 277 -1.74 19.14 -8.32
N GLN A 278 -2.82 19.56 -7.69
CA GLN A 278 -4.15 19.06 -8.00
C GLN A 278 -5.09 20.20 -8.39
N TYR A 279 -5.88 19.95 -9.43
CA TYR A 279 -7.03 20.74 -9.85
C TYR A 279 -8.26 19.85 -9.70
N ASN A 280 -9.31 20.37 -9.09
CA ASN A 280 -10.56 19.65 -8.92
C ASN A 280 -11.74 20.57 -9.19
N VAL A 281 -12.77 20.05 -9.87
CA VAL A 281 -14.07 20.68 -10.04
C VAL A 281 -15.12 19.67 -9.60
N GLY A 282 -16.08 20.10 -8.78
CA GLY A 282 -17.11 19.21 -8.26
C GLY A 282 -18.44 19.89 -8.05
N ALA A 283 -19.45 19.05 -7.88
CA ALA A 283 -20.80 19.45 -7.51
C ALA A 283 -21.31 18.60 -6.35
N ASP A 284 -21.88 19.26 -5.36
CA ASP A 284 -22.60 18.64 -4.24
C ASP A 284 -24.10 18.92 -4.43
N PHE A 285 -24.93 17.90 -4.33
CA PHE A 285 -26.37 18.06 -4.52
C PHE A 285 -27.19 17.28 -3.50
N SER A 286 -28.37 17.85 -3.20
CA SER A 286 -29.43 17.23 -2.41
C SER A 286 -30.77 17.63 -3.03
N LEU A 287 -31.57 16.63 -3.40
CA LEU A 287 -32.78 16.80 -4.22
C LEU A 287 -33.94 16.03 -3.60
N PHE A 288 -35.18 16.45 -3.93
CA PHE A 288 -36.44 15.77 -3.57
C PHE A 288 -36.60 15.58 -2.06
N ASN A 289 -36.52 16.66 -1.29
CA ASN A 289 -36.57 16.65 0.19
C ASN A 289 -35.42 15.81 0.79
N GLN A 290 -34.23 15.93 0.21
CA GLN A 290 -33.00 15.22 0.61
C GLN A 290 -33.07 13.70 0.42
N GLU A 291 -33.99 13.20 -0.40
CA GLU A 291 -34.04 11.78 -0.71
C GLU A 291 -32.91 11.36 -1.63
N LEU A 292 -32.63 12.14 -2.68
CA LEU A 292 -31.48 11.91 -3.57
C LEU A 292 -30.37 12.90 -3.23
N TYR A 293 -29.19 12.39 -2.89
CA TYR A 293 -28.05 13.19 -2.49
C TYR A 293 -26.76 12.64 -3.10
N GLY A 294 -25.75 13.49 -3.23
CA GLY A 294 -24.46 13.01 -3.72
C GLY A 294 -23.47 14.10 -4.03
N THR A 295 -22.31 13.62 -4.48
CA THR A 295 -21.19 14.44 -4.96
C THR A 295 -20.64 13.86 -6.25
N VAL A 296 -20.21 14.73 -7.15
CA VAL A 296 -19.49 14.34 -8.37
C VAL A 296 -18.26 15.24 -8.48
N ASP A 297 -17.12 14.65 -8.72
CA ASP A 297 -15.83 15.32 -8.83
C ASP A 297 -15.07 14.90 -10.08
N ALA A 298 -14.38 15.84 -10.69
CA ALA A 298 -13.40 15.58 -11.73
C ALA A 298 -12.08 16.25 -11.37
N TYR A 299 -10.96 15.54 -11.52
CA TYR A 299 -9.67 16.04 -11.09
C TYR A 299 -8.53 15.71 -12.05
N ILE A 300 -7.50 16.55 -11.99
CA ILE A 300 -6.17 16.31 -12.55
C ILE A 300 -5.17 16.44 -11.42
N LYS A 301 -4.32 15.42 -11.24
CA LYS A 301 -3.31 15.34 -10.20
C LYS A 301 -1.95 15.06 -10.83
N ASP A 302 -1.06 16.06 -10.77
CA ASP A 302 0.32 15.97 -11.26
C ASP A 302 1.27 15.75 -10.09
N VAL A 303 1.91 14.59 -10.06
CA VAL A 303 3.00 14.28 -9.12
C VAL A 303 4.32 14.58 -9.82
N LYS A 304 5.14 15.39 -9.19
CA LYS A 304 6.44 15.84 -9.71
C LYS A 304 7.55 15.55 -8.73
N ASP A 305 8.74 15.32 -9.27
CA ASP A 305 9.94 15.12 -8.47
C ASP A 305 9.80 13.94 -7.49
N MET A 306 9.23 12.81 -7.93
CA MET A 306 9.02 11.62 -7.08
C MET A 306 10.33 11.22 -6.40
N LEU A 307 10.24 10.88 -5.14
CA LEU A 307 11.37 10.44 -4.33
C LEU A 307 11.68 8.96 -4.61
N ILE A 308 12.85 8.69 -5.16
CA ILE A 308 13.29 7.36 -5.55
C ILE A 308 14.72 7.08 -5.08
N SER A 309 15.02 5.80 -4.90
CA SER A 309 16.39 5.29 -4.78
C SER A 309 16.65 4.41 -6.01
N PRO A 310 17.25 4.96 -7.08
CA PRO A 310 17.50 4.20 -8.30
C PRO A 310 18.51 3.08 -8.06
N ALA A 311 18.43 2.03 -8.88
CA ALA A 311 19.41 0.94 -8.84
C ALA A 311 20.81 1.50 -9.06
N TYR A 312 21.76 1.08 -8.23
CA TYR A 312 23.16 1.47 -8.32
C TYR A 312 23.89 0.54 -9.28
N LEU A 313 24.58 1.13 -10.26
CA LEU A 313 25.42 0.39 -11.16
C LEU A 313 26.79 0.14 -10.51
N GLY A 314 27.10 -1.10 -10.15
CA GLY A 314 28.35 -1.47 -9.49
C GLY A 314 29.61 -1.08 -10.29
N ALA A 315 29.51 -0.91 -11.62
CA ALA A 315 30.60 -0.41 -12.46
C ALA A 315 31.03 1.05 -12.18
N MET A 316 30.20 1.81 -11.44
CA MET A 316 30.55 3.19 -11.03
C MET A 316 31.45 3.24 -9.79
N GLY A 317 31.82 2.10 -9.22
CA GLY A 317 32.67 2.01 -8.03
C GLY A 317 31.91 2.04 -6.70
N GLU A 318 32.59 2.39 -5.62
CA GLU A 318 31.97 2.49 -4.29
C GLU A 318 31.03 3.70 -4.16
N GLY A 319 30.05 3.62 -3.30
CA GLY A 319 29.16 4.73 -2.95
C GLY A 319 27.71 4.37 -2.74
N GLY A 320 27.26 3.24 -3.27
CA GLY A 320 25.87 2.80 -3.16
C GLY A 320 24.86 3.72 -3.85
N ALA A 321 23.58 3.37 -3.75
CA ALA A 321 22.50 4.16 -4.31
C ALA A 321 22.38 5.55 -3.64
N SER A 322 22.06 6.57 -4.42
CA SER A 322 21.74 7.91 -3.92
C SER A 322 20.26 8.18 -4.06
N TRP A 323 19.60 8.62 -3.00
CA TRP A 323 18.23 9.11 -3.10
C TRP A 323 18.17 10.33 -4.01
N SER A 324 17.22 10.36 -4.90
CA SER A 324 17.05 11.44 -5.88
C SER A 324 15.59 11.75 -6.15
N ASN A 325 15.34 12.94 -6.67
CA ASN A 325 14.06 13.30 -7.25
C ASN A 325 14.05 12.79 -8.70
N GLY A 326 13.06 12.02 -9.04
CA GLY A 326 13.04 11.25 -10.27
C GLY A 326 11.78 11.49 -11.11
N PRO A 327 11.00 10.45 -11.37
CA PRO A 327 9.90 10.46 -12.30
C PRO A 327 8.82 11.50 -11.96
N SER A 328 7.99 11.80 -12.96
CA SER A 328 6.74 12.52 -12.79
C SER A 328 5.61 11.74 -13.42
N LEU A 329 4.42 11.80 -12.83
CA LEU A 329 3.25 11.13 -13.33
C LEU A 329 2.00 12.02 -13.22
N ARG A 330 1.00 11.71 -14.05
CA ARG A 330 -0.29 12.38 -14.04
C ARG A 330 -1.41 11.38 -13.84
N ASN A 331 -2.30 11.70 -12.92
CA ASN A 331 -3.58 11.03 -12.76
C ASN A 331 -4.69 11.99 -13.21
N ILE A 332 -5.62 11.48 -14.01
CA ILE A 332 -6.86 12.17 -14.38
C ILE A 332 -7.97 11.25 -13.95
N GLY A 333 -8.93 11.74 -13.19
CA GLY A 333 -10.01 10.92 -12.67
C GLY A 333 -11.32 11.67 -12.51
N MET A 334 -12.36 10.86 -12.30
CA MET A 334 -13.70 11.28 -11.97
C MET A 334 -14.23 10.37 -10.87
N GLU A 335 -14.80 10.97 -9.84
CA GLU A 335 -15.39 10.28 -8.70
C GLU A 335 -16.85 10.69 -8.56
N ALA A 336 -17.70 9.76 -8.22
CA ALA A 336 -19.09 10.03 -7.90
C ALA A 336 -19.51 9.24 -6.67
N ASN A 337 -20.29 9.88 -5.80
CA ASN A 337 -21.00 9.25 -4.70
C ASN A 337 -22.44 9.69 -4.78
N VAL A 338 -23.36 8.74 -4.96
CA VAL A 338 -24.79 9.02 -5.09
C VAL A 338 -25.55 8.12 -4.15
N GLY A 339 -26.43 8.72 -3.34
CA GLY A 339 -27.27 8.00 -2.39
C GLY A 339 -28.75 8.36 -2.54
N TYR A 340 -29.59 7.38 -2.31
CA TYR A 340 -31.04 7.55 -2.25
C TYR A 340 -31.57 6.96 -0.96
N ARG A 341 -32.26 7.79 -0.18
CA ARG A 341 -32.91 7.40 1.08
C ARG A 341 -34.38 7.74 1.09
N HIS A 342 -35.17 6.83 1.61
CA HIS A 342 -36.61 7.04 1.73
C HIS A 342 -37.20 6.22 2.88
N THR A 343 -38.31 6.69 3.41
CA THR A 343 -39.13 5.95 4.38
C THR A 343 -40.52 5.69 3.79
N THR A 344 -40.82 4.42 3.56
CA THR A 344 -42.12 4.02 3.00
C THR A 344 -43.27 4.27 3.98
N LYS A 345 -44.50 4.32 3.46
CA LYS A 345 -45.72 4.44 4.30
C LYS A 345 -45.89 3.30 5.31
N TYR A 346 -45.24 2.14 5.05
CA TYR A 346 -45.26 0.98 5.94
C TYR A 346 -44.16 0.99 7.00
N GLY A 347 -43.34 2.05 7.05
CA GLY A 347 -42.27 2.22 8.03
C GLY A 347 -40.95 1.50 7.66
N LEU A 348 -40.81 1.01 6.44
CA LEU A 348 -39.51 0.54 5.93
C LEU A 348 -38.65 1.75 5.58
N ARG A 349 -37.52 1.88 6.24
CA ARG A 349 -36.48 2.89 5.96
C ARG A 349 -35.39 2.22 5.13
N TYR A 350 -34.95 2.85 4.07
CA TYR A 350 -33.80 2.40 3.32
C TYR A 350 -32.93 3.58 2.92
N ASP A 351 -31.62 3.33 2.91
CA ASP A 351 -30.58 4.22 2.41
C ASP A 351 -29.62 3.37 1.59
N VAL A 352 -29.55 3.66 0.29
CA VAL A 352 -28.70 2.97 -0.65
C VAL A 352 -27.78 4.00 -1.27
N SER A 353 -26.47 3.85 -1.07
CA SER A 353 -25.48 4.74 -1.66
C SER A 353 -24.41 3.96 -2.42
N ALA A 354 -24.08 4.46 -3.60
CA ALA A 354 -23.04 3.92 -4.45
C ALA A 354 -21.93 4.95 -4.67
N ASN A 355 -20.69 4.50 -4.61
CA ASN A 355 -19.55 5.28 -5.05
C ASN A 355 -18.86 4.60 -6.23
N ILE A 356 -18.29 5.40 -7.12
CA ILE A 356 -17.53 4.93 -8.26
C ILE A 356 -16.36 5.89 -8.51
N ASP A 357 -15.21 5.31 -8.82
CA ASP A 357 -13.98 6.03 -9.12
C ASP A 357 -13.39 5.53 -10.43
N PHE A 358 -13.19 6.43 -11.37
CA PHE A 358 -12.52 6.22 -12.65
C PHE A 358 -11.22 7.02 -12.65
N PHE A 359 -10.09 6.39 -12.87
CA PHE A 359 -8.87 7.13 -13.06
C PHE A 359 -7.96 6.53 -14.11
N ARG A 360 -7.11 7.36 -14.67
CA ARG A 360 -6.04 6.99 -15.61
C ARG A 360 -4.73 7.57 -15.12
N ASN A 361 -3.76 6.69 -14.98
CA ASN A 361 -2.40 7.04 -14.61
C ASN A 361 -1.49 6.99 -15.84
N LYS A 362 -0.59 7.94 -15.98
CA LYS A 362 0.49 7.89 -16.96
C LYS A 362 1.76 8.52 -16.43
N VAL A 363 2.90 7.95 -16.78
CA VAL A 363 4.21 8.54 -16.53
C VAL A 363 4.41 9.67 -17.53
N THR A 364 4.79 10.85 -17.05
CA THR A 364 4.98 12.06 -17.87
C THR A 364 6.44 12.45 -18.06
N TYR A 365 7.31 11.98 -17.16
CA TYR A 365 8.73 12.23 -17.21
C TYR A 365 9.52 11.10 -16.52
N LEU A 366 10.65 10.73 -17.12
CA LEU A 366 11.66 9.83 -16.55
C LEU A 366 13.03 10.47 -16.70
N PRO A 367 13.81 10.64 -15.62
CA PRO A 367 15.18 11.10 -15.74
C PRO A 367 16.06 10.02 -16.40
N SER A 368 17.12 10.45 -17.08
CA SER A 368 18.06 9.54 -17.77
C SER A 368 18.70 8.52 -16.83
N THR A 369 18.91 8.89 -15.58
CA THR A 369 19.47 8.00 -14.53
C THR A 369 18.54 6.85 -14.15
N THR A 370 17.26 6.95 -14.46
CA THR A 370 16.24 5.94 -14.12
C THR A 370 15.66 5.23 -15.33
N THR A 371 16.05 5.63 -16.54
CA THR A 371 15.51 5.11 -17.80
C THR A 371 15.71 3.59 -17.89
N GLY A 372 16.88 3.06 -17.46
CA GLY A 372 17.17 1.63 -17.46
C GLY A 372 16.28 0.79 -16.53
N SER A 373 15.74 1.39 -15.46
CA SER A 373 14.88 0.67 -14.50
C SER A 373 13.40 0.65 -14.89
N TYR A 374 12.97 1.64 -15.70
CA TYR A 374 11.57 1.84 -16.08
C TYR A 374 11.34 1.85 -17.59
N ALA A 375 12.41 1.60 -18.37
CA ALA A 375 12.29 1.52 -19.80
C ALA A 375 11.96 0.10 -20.23
N HIS A 376 11.10 -0.01 -21.22
CA HIS A 376 11.07 -1.17 -22.07
C HIS A 376 12.40 -1.20 -22.86
N THR A 377 13.08 -2.32 -22.82
CA THR A 377 14.47 -2.44 -23.31
C THR A 377 14.66 -2.15 -24.79
N MET A 378 13.60 -2.10 -25.61
CA MET A 378 13.77 -2.21 -27.05
C MET A 378 13.20 -1.05 -27.88
N LYS A 379 11.98 -0.61 -27.68
CA LYS A 379 11.32 0.36 -28.60
C LYS A 379 10.76 1.60 -27.90
N GLU A 380 10.19 1.44 -26.70
CA GLU A 380 9.48 2.50 -26.02
C GLU A 380 9.66 2.42 -24.49
N ASN A 381 9.77 3.56 -23.83
CA ASN A 381 9.66 3.65 -22.38
C ASN A 381 8.23 3.99 -21.95
N LEU A 382 7.97 3.97 -20.64
CA LEU A 382 6.63 4.29 -20.09
C LEU A 382 6.11 5.67 -20.51
N VAL A 383 6.98 6.64 -20.76
CA VAL A 383 6.58 7.99 -21.20
C VAL A 383 6.09 7.97 -22.64
N GLN A 384 6.85 7.34 -23.54
CA GLN A 384 6.52 7.26 -24.98
C GLN A 384 5.24 6.47 -25.21
N SER A 385 5.10 5.32 -24.53
CA SER A 385 3.91 4.46 -24.66
C SER A 385 2.68 4.97 -23.87
N LYS A 386 2.85 6.01 -23.05
CA LYS A 386 1.78 6.59 -22.21
C LYS A 386 1.11 5.57 -21.28
N LYS A 387 1.86 4.53 -20.90
CA LYS A 387 1.36 3.47 -20.02
C LYS A 387 1.42 3.89 -18.55
N PRO A 388 0.58 3.30 -17.71
CA PRO A 388 0.62 3.54 -16.28
C PRO A 388 1.91 3.00 -15.65
N TYR A 389 2.28 3.58 -14.52
CA TYR A 389 3.36 3.06 -13.70
C TYR A 389 3.04 1.63 -13.23
N GLY A 390 4.02 0.73 -13.32
CA GLY A 390 3.85 -0.68 -12.98
C GLY A 390 3.38 -1.57 -14.15
N SER A 391 3.18 -1.02 -15.36
CA SER A 391 2.93 -1.83 -16.55
C SER A 391 4.12 -2.76 -16.83
N ILE A 392 3.84 -3.97 -17.27
CA ILE A 392 4.83 -5.01 -17.57
C ILE A 392 4.89 -5.24 -19.08
N VAL A 393 6.09 -5.45 -19.54
CA VAL A 393 6.40 -5.84 -20.90
C VAL A 393 6.74 -7.34 -20.94
N GLY A 394 6.29 -8.02 -21.97
CA GLY A 394 6.55 -9.42 -22.17
C GLY A 394 6.02 -9.94 -23.51
N TYR A 395 6.11 -11.24 -23.66
CA TYR A 395 5.68 -11.93 -24.88
C TYR A 395 4.18 -12.19 -24.86
N VAL A 396 3.55 -12.09 -26.03
CA VAL A 396 2.16 -12.52 -26.22
C VAL A 396 2.16 -14.02 -26.51
N VAL A 397 1.37 -14.78 -25.76
CA VAL A 397 1.17 -16.21 -25.97
C VAL A 397 0.06 -16.43 -27.00
N ASP A 398 0.38 -17.09 -28.11
CA ASP A 398 -0.52 -17.46 -29.21
C ASP A 398 -0.92 -18.94 -29.17
N GLY A 399 -1.02 -19.51 -27.96
CA GLY A 399 -1.40 -20.90 -27.74
C GLY A 399 -0.23 -21.80 -27.35
N LEU A 400 -0.39 -23.10 -27.65
CA LEU A 400 0.62 -24.14 -27.39
C LEU A 400 1.01 -24.80 -28.71
N PHE A 401 2.27 -25.20 -28.86
CA PHE A 401 2.72 -25.96 -30.01
C PHE A 401 2.03 -27.32 -30.08
N GLN A 402 1.37 -27.60 -31.21
CA GLN A 402 0.58 -28.83 -31.37
C GLN A 402 1.37 -29.95 -32.05
N SER A 403 2.38 -29.63 -32.87
CA SER A 403 3.12 -30.61 -33.63
C SER A 403 4.62 -30.30 -33.72
N ARG A 404 5.41 -31.28 -34.18
CA ARG A 404 6.83 -31.10 -34.45
C ARG A 404 7.08 -30.14 -35.62
N GLU A 405 6.21 -30.17 -36.61
CA GLU A 405 6.25 -29.28 -37.78
C GLU A 405 6.10 -27.82 -37.35
N GLU A 406 5.18 -27.53 -36.47
CA GLU A 406 5.04 -26.18 -35.90
C GLU A 406 6.29 -25.74 -35.15
N VAL A 407 6.87 -26.62 -34.32
CA VAL A 407 8.10 -26.32 -33.57
C VAL A 407 9.23 -26.00 -34.51
N LEU A 408 9.42 -26.80 -35.57
CA LEU A 408 10.49 -26.62 -36.54
C LEU A 408 10.30 -25.39 -37.43
N ALA A 409 9.08 -25.02 -37.70
CA ALA A 409 8.74 -23.84 -38.50
C ALA A 409 8.81 -22.53 -37.68
N SER A 410 8.77 -22.62 -36.34
CA SER A 410 8.87 -21.46 -35.50
C SER A 410 10.31 -21.04 -35.27
N GLY A 411 10.62 -19.76 -35.32
CA GLY A 411 11.92 -19.23 -34.89
C GLY A 411 12.07 -19.10 -33.37
N GLN A 412 11.25 -19.78 -32.60
CA GLN A 412 11.30 -19.69 -31.13
C GLN A 412 12.38 -20.61 -30.57
N PRO A 413 13.40 -20.07 -29.88
CA PRO A 413 14.41 -20.87 -29.21
C PRO A 413 13.79 -21.81 -28.17
N ASN A 414 14.32 -23.04 -28.08
CA ASN A 414 13.90 -24.07 -27.12
C ASN A 414 12.41 -24.44 -27.19
N ALA A 415 11.74 -24.19 -28.32
CA ALA A 415 10.38 -24.60 -28.56
C ALA A 415 10.19 -26.11 -28.42
N ARG A 416 9.06 -26.54 -27.85
CA ARG A 416 8.71 -27.96 -27.67
C ARG A 416 7.21 -28.18 -27.91
N ILE A 417 6.84 -29.38 -28.30
CA ILE A 417 5.44 -29.78 -28.43
C ILE A 417 4.75 -29.64 -27.08
N GLY A 418 3.57 -29.03 -27.06
CA GLY A 418 2.82 -28.72 -25.85
C GLY A 418 3.41 -27.59 -25.02
N GLY A 419 4.49 -26.91 -25.47
CA GLY A 419 5.06 -25.73 -24.82
C GLY A 419 4.36 -24.45 -25.26
N LEU A 420 4.65 -23.33 -24.55
CA LEU A 420 4.10 -22.01 -24.89
C LEU A 420 4.63 -21.55 -26.24
N LYS A 421 3.73 -21.13 -27.11
CA LYS A 421 4.01 -20.52 -28.43
C LYS A 421 3.86 -19.02 -28.31
N TYR A 422 4.94 -18.29 -28.58
CA TYR A 422 4.93 -16.82 -28.55
C TYR A 422 4.67 -16.27 -29.95
N ALA A 423 3.96 -15.13 -30.01
CA ALA A 423 3.67 -14.45 -31.27
C ALA A 423 4.91 -13.71 -31.79
N ASP A 424 5.22 -13.88 -33.07
CA ASP A 424 6.17 -13.08 -33.83
C ASP A 424 5.48 -11.75 -34.20
N LEU A 425 5.79 -10.69 -33.44
CA LEU A 425 5.11 -9.40 -33.57
C LEU A 425 5.73 -8.50 -34.65
N ASP A 426 6.98 -8.70 -35.01
CA ASP A 426 7.66 -7.93 -36.05
C ASP A 426 7.71 -8.67 -37.39
N GLY A 427 7.30 -9.95 -37.45
CA GLY A 427 7.19 -10.75 -38.65
C GLY A 427 8.54 -11.17 -39.25
N ASN A 428 9.60 -11.22 -38.43
CA ASN A 428 10.95 -11.55 -38.90
C ASN A 428 11.23 -13.05 -38.91
N GLY A 429 10.32 -13.88 -38.41
CA GLY A 429 10.42 -15.33 -38.33
C GLY A 429 11.25 -15.85 -37.15
N SER A 430 11.63 -14.99 -36.22
CA SER A 430 12.40 -15.36 -35.01
C SER A 430 11.73 -14.74 -33.78
N ILE A 431 11.67 -15.46 -32.67
CA ILE A 431 11.16 -14.94 -31.40
C ILE A 431 12.31 -14.38 -30.57
N ASP A 432 12.40 -13.06 -30.54
CA ASP A 432 13.44 -12.34 -29.82
C ASP A 432 12.86 -11.19 -28.96
N ALA A 433 13.70 -10.29 -28.47
CA ALA A 433 13.26 -9.20 -27.64
C ALA A 433 12.40 -8.15 -28.39
N ASN A 434 12.38 -8.16 -29.75
CA ASN A 434 11.55 -7.27 -30.55
C ASN A 434 10.08 -7.71 -30.57
N ASP A 435 9.76 -8.95 -30.17
CA ASP A 435 8.42 -9.49 -30.05
C ASP A 435 7.75 -9.21 -28.70
N GLN A 436 8.39 -8.40 -27.89
CA GLN A 436 7.81 -7.99 -26.61
C GLN A 436 6.91 -6.77 -26.79
N THR A 437 5.81 -6.76 -26.05
CA THR A 437 4.87 -5.64 -25.98
C THR A 437 4.33 -5.46 -24.55
N TRP A 438 3.52 -4.41 -24.34
CA TRP A 438 2.86 -4.18 -23.06
C TRP A 438 1.73 -5.20 -22.86
N ILE A 439 1.93 -6.14 -21.93
CA ILE A 439 1.00 -7.26 -21.68
C ILE A 439 0.15 -7.07 -20.42
N TYR A 440 0.43 -6.07 -19.59
CA TYR A 440 -0.16 -5.94 -18.26
C TYR A 440 -0.52 -4.50 -17.92
N ASN A 441 -1.74 -4.31 -17.43
CA ASN A 441 -2.25 -3.03 -16.93
C ASN A 441 -2.63 -3.14 -15.45
N PRO A 442 -1.83 -2.59 -14.51
CA PRO A 442 -2.08 -2.66 -13.09
C PRO A 442 -3.19 -1.71 -12.59
N VAL A 443 -3.65 -0.79 -13.45
CA VAL A 443 -4.61 0.25 -13.07
C VAL A 443 -6.02 -0.17 -13.46
N PRO A 444 -6.96 -0.31 -12.50
CA PRO A 444 -8.34 -0.66 -12.82
C PRO A 444 -9.02 0.41 -13.69
N ASN A 445 -9.98 -0.03 -14.48
CA ASN A 445 -10.84 0.88 -15.20
C ASN A 445 -11.72 1.69 -14.25
N PHE A 446 -12.28 1.02 -13.25
CA PHE A 446 -12.99 1.67 -12.16
C PHE A 446 -13.03 0.80 -10.90
N ASN A 447 -13.09 1.47 -9.76
CA ASN A 447 -13.43 0.90 -8.46
C ASN A 447 -14.85 1.33 -8.10
N TRP A 448 -15.56 0.48 -7.36
CA TRP A 448 -16.90 0.83 -6.90
C TRP A 448 -17.21 0.28 -5.53
N GLY A 449 -18.11 0.94 -4.83
CA GLY A 449 -18.67 0.50 -3.56
C GLY A 449 -20.16 0.72 -3.53
N LEU A 450 -20.89 -0.16 -2.84
CA LEU A 450 -22.33 -0.06 -2.63
C LEU A 450 -22.64 -0.29 -1.15
N ASN A 451 -23.22 0.71 -0.52
CA ASN A 451 -23.76 0.61 0.82
C ASN A 451 -25.28 0.45 0.75
N VAL A 452 -25.80 -0.49 1.52
CA VAL A 452 -27.24 -0.71 1.66
C VAL A 452 -27.57 -0.76 3.14
N SER A 453 -28.40 0.16 3.60
CA SER A 453 -28.94 0.21 4.97
C SER A 453 -30.45 0.10 4.94
N LEU A 454 -30.99 -0.88 5.65
CA LEU A 454 -32.42 -1.09 5.77
C LEU A 454 -32.81 -1.06 7.26
N GLY A 455 -33.94 -0.44 7.57
CA GLY A 455 -34.51 -0.45 8.92
C GLY A 455 -36.02 -0.72 8.85
N TYR A 456 -36.48 -1.73 9.54
CA TYR A 456 -37.88 -2.04 9.63
C TYR A 456 -38.25 -2.42 11.06
N LYS A 457 -39.17 -1.60 11.67
CA LYS A 457 -39.49 -1.75 13.10
C LYS A 457 -38.21 -1.71 13.95
N ASN A 458 -37.93 -2.80 14.63
CA ASN A 458 -36.79 -2.98 15.53
C ASN A 458 -35.55 -3.60 14.86
N PHE A 459 -35.67 -4.04 13.61
CA PHE A 459 -34.58 -4.64 12.88
C PHE A 459 -33.83 -3.61 12.05
N ASP A 460 -32.52 -3.76 12.00
CA ASP A 460 -31.64 -3.06 11.08
C ASP A 460 -30.75 -4.04 10.34
N LEU A 461 -30.49 -3.73 9.07
CA LEU A 461 -29.58 -4.46 8.20
C LEU A 461 -28.65 -3.45 7.54
N SER A 462 -27.35 -3.71 7.58
CA SER A 462 -26.37 -2.96 6.80
C SER A 462 -25.47 -3.90 6.01
N MET A 463 -25.21 -3.55 4.74
CA MET A 463 -24.33 -4.28 3.84
C MET A 463 -23.40 -3.32 3.14
N PHE A 464 -22.16 -3.74 2.95
CA PHE A 464 -21.20 -3.02 2.11
C PHE A 464 -20.55 -3.97 1.11
N PHE A 465 -20.75 -3.66 -0.16
CA PHE A 465 -20.11 -4.31 -1.28
C PHE A 465 -18.98 -3.44 -1.83
N GLN A 466 -17.91 -4.07 -2.24
CA GLN A 466 -16.79 -3.42 -2.91
C GLN A 466 -16.37 -4.26 -4.11
N GLY A 467 -15.99 -3.59 -5.20
CA GLY A 467 -15.53 -4.27 -6.39
C GLY A 467 -14.53 -3.46 -7.19
N VAL A 468 -13.77 -4.17 -8.02
CA VAL A 468 -12.77 -3.64 -8.94
C VAL A 468 -13.02 -4.24 -10.31
N CYS A 469 -12.97 -3.41 -11.35
CA CYS A 469 -13.22 -3.83 -12.71
C CYS A 469 -12.14 -3.31 -13.67
N GLY A 470 -11.77 -4.16 -14.64
CA GLY A 470 -10.85 -3.77 -15.73
C GLY A 470 -9.40 -3.61 -15.25
N VAL A 471 -8.95 -4.45 -14.31
CA VAL A 471 -7.56 -4.57 -13.89
C VAL A 471 -7.01 -5.91 -14.31
N ASP A 472 -5.73 -5.96 -14.63
CA ASP A 472 -5.00 -7.20 -14.80
C ASP A 472 -4.23 -7.56 -13.52
N VAL A 473 -4.02 -8.85 -13.30
CA VAL A 473 -3.19 -9.38 -12.23
C VAL A 473 -2.12 -10.28 -12.83
N TYR A 474 -0.85 -10.01 -12.49
CA TYR A 474 0.26 -10.87 -12.88
C TYR A 474 0.41 -12.00 -11.87
N ASN A 475 0.04 -13.22 -12.26
CA ASN A 475 -0.02 -14.38 -11.40
C ASN A 475 1.33 -15.12 -11.34
N ASN A 476 2.19 -14.70 -10.43
CA ASN A 476 3.48 -15.37 -10.20
C ASN A 476 3.33 -16.80 -9.63
N GLN A 477 2.18 -17.16 -9.09
CA GLN A 477 1.96 -18.51 -8.56
C GLN A 477 1.98 -19.56 -9.68
N LYS A 478 1.60 -19.18 -10.90
CA LYS A 478 1.65 -20.09 -12.06
C LYS A 478 3.03 -20.66 -12.34
N PHE A 479 4.12 -19.96 -11.99
CA PHE A 479 5.47 -20.48 -12.10
C PHE A 479 5.65 -21.80 -11.32
N GLN A 480 5.00 -21.92 -10.17
CA GLN A 480 5.08 -23.13 -9.36
C GLN A 480 3.91 -24.09 -9.59
N THR A 481 2.69 -23.57 -9.80
CA THR A 481 1.50 -24.39 -9.90
C THR A 481 1.30 -25.07 -11.25
N ASP A 482 1.73 -24.40 -12.34
CA ASP A 482 1.47 -24.84 -13.72
C ASP A 482 2.69 -25.46 -14.41
N PHE A 483 3.89 -25.31 -13.86
CA PHE A 483 5.11 -25.84 -14.44
C PHE A 483 5.84 -26.75 -13.46
N TRP A 484 6.35 -27.87 -13.96
CA TRP A 484 7.13 -28.80 -13.14
C TRP A 484 8.56 -28.32 -12.94
N SER A 485 9.13 -27.67 -13.95
CA SER A 485 10.57 -27.46 -14.09
C SER A 485 11.04 -26.03 -13.91
N ILE A 486 10.14 -25.01 -13.89
CA ILE A 486 10.58 -23.60 -13.91
C ILE A 486 11.22 -23.18 -12.59
N THR A 487 10.64 -23.58 -11.45
CA THR A 487 11.13 -23.12 -10.14
C THR A 487 11.63 -24.27 -9.27
N ASP A 488 10.75 -25.15 -8.86
CA ASP A 488 11.04 -26.19 -7.88
C ASP A 488 10.24 -27.45 -8.19
N ALA A 489 10.93 -28.45 -8.72
CA ALA A 489 10.37 -29.75 -9.08
C ALA A 489 9.82 -30.53 -7.88
N GLY A 490 10.33 -30.24 -6.66
CA GLY A 490 9.90 -30.90 -5.43
C GLY A 490 8.66 -30.28 -4.78
N SER A 491 8.19 -29.12 -5.24
CA SER A 491 7.03 -28.43 -4.64
C SER A 491 5.70 -29.04 -5.08
N ASN A 492 4.65 -28.84 -4.27
CA ASN A 492 3.30 -29.18 -4.65
C ASN A 492 2.84 -28.35 -5.86
N LYS A 493 2.16 -29.00 -6.77
CA LYS A 493 1.64 -28.41 -8.00
C LYS A 493 0.13 -28.16 -7.90
N GLY A 494 -0.39 -27.27 -8.75
CA GLY A 494 -1.81 -26.98 -8.83
C GLY A 494 -2.62 -28.15 -9.44
N ASN A 495 -3.83 -28.40 -8.97
CA ASN A 495 -4.72 -29.42 -9.53
C ASN A 495 -5.04 -29.21 -11.01
N ARG A 496 -4.91 -27.97 -11.51
CA ARG A 496 -5.12 -27.65 -12.92
C ARG A 496 -4.14 -28.36 -13.85
N LEU A 497 -2.99 -28.83 -13.36
CA LEU A 497 -2.04 -29.65 -14.13
C LEU A 497 -2.63 -30.99 -14.59
N LEU A 498 -3.70 -31.49 -13.95
CA LEU A 498 -4.44 -32.64 -14.43
C LEU A 498 -5.07 -32.41 -15.80
N GLY A 499 -5.29 -31.15 -16.17
CA GLY A 499 -5.76 -30.72 -17.49
C GLY A 499 -4.63 -30.21 -18.40
N ALA A 500 -3.36 -30.47 -18.11
CA ALA A 500 -2.25 -30.06 -18.97
C ALA A 500 -2.35 -30.68 -20.38
N TRP A 501 -1.69 -30.04 -21.33
CA TRP A 501 -1.66 -30.49 -22.70
C TRP A 501 -1.05 -31.90 -22.79
N THR A 502 -1.71 -32.79 -23.54
CA THR A 502 -1.25 -34.09 -23.98
C THR A 502 -1.72 -34.35 -25.41
N GLN A 503 -1.23 -35.40 -26.05
CA GLN A 503 -1.70 -35.79 -27.39
C GLN A 503 -3.21 -36.10 -27.41
N ASP A 504 -3.77 -36.52 -26.27
CA ASP A 504 -5.22 -36.77 -26.11
C ASP A 504 -5.99 -35.55 -25.60
N ASN A 505 -5.31 -34.45 -25.23
CA ASN A 505 -5.89 -33.22 -24.71
C ASN A 505 -5.25 -31.99 -25.37
N THR A 506 -5.36 -31.89 -26.68
CA THR A 506 -4.75 -30.83 -27.49
C THR A 506 -5.40 -29.46 -27.34
N SER A 507 -6.62 -29.40 -26.80
CA SER A 507 -7.36 -28.17 -26.54
C SER A 507 -6.96 -27.46 -25.23
N SER A 508 -6.05 -28.05 -24.46
CA SER A 508 -5.56 -27.45 -23.22
C SER A 508 -4.86 -26.12 -23.47
N THR A 509 -5.03 -25.19 -22.55
CA THR A 509 -4.29 -23.92 -22.45
C THR A 509 -3.13 -24.01 -21.42
N ILE A 510 -2.96 -25.15 -20.76
CA ILE A 510 -1.92 -25.41 -19.78
C ILE A 510 -0.81 -26.20 -20.46
N PRO A 511 0.43 -25.74 -20.43
CA PRO A 511 1.54 -26.41 -21.12
C PRO A 511 1.74 -27.87 -20.69
N ALA A 512 2.25 -28.67 -21.59
CA ALA A 512 2.62 -30.05 -21.31
C ALA A 512 3.66 -30.11 -20.17
N LEU A 513 3.53 -31.12 -19.31
CA LEU A 513 4.49 -31.35 -18.24
C LEU A 513 5.85 -31.72 -18.79
N THR A 514 6.90 -31.17 -18.21
CA THR A 514 8.28 -31.48 -18.52
C THR A 514 9.16 -31.42 -17.28
N THR A 515 10.15 -32.27 -17.22
CA THR A 515 11.21 -32.24 -16.19
C THR A 515 12.38 -31.34 -16.59
N ASN A 516 12.45 -30.94 -17.86
CA ASN A 516 13.52 -30.09 -18.38
C ASN A 516 13.12 -28.62 -18.23
N ASN A 517 13.89 -27.86 -17.47
CA ASN A 517 13.75 -26.41 -17.45
C ASN A 517 14.39 -25.82 -18.70
N THR A 518 13.56 -25.43 -19.67
CA THR A 518 14.04 -24.79 -20.91
C THR A 518 14.36 -23.31 -20.72
N GLY A 519 13.95 -22.72 -19.59
CA GLY A 519 14.10 -21.29 -19.31
C GLY A 519 13.15 -20.37 -20.10
N ASP A 520 12.54 -20.86 -21.16
CA ASP A 520 11.74 -20.03 -22.07
C ASP A 520 10.29 -19.84 -21.59
N GLU A 521 9.70 -20.87 -20.98
CA GLU A 521 8.32 -20.82 -20.48
C GLU A 521 8.15 -19.95 -19.22
N GLY A 522 9.27 -19.63 -18.54
CA GLY A 522 9.33 -18.70 -17.43
C GLY A 522 9.46 -17.23 -17.82
N ARG A 523 9.53 -16.89 -19.11
CA ARG A 523 9.60 -15.49 -19.57
C ARG A 523 8.34 -14.73 -19.19
N ALA A 524 8.50 -13.43 -18.93
CA ALA A 524 7.35 -12.55 -18.77
C ALA A 524 6.44 -12.64 -20.00
N SER A 525 5.23 -13.12 -19.81
CA SER A 525 4.30 -13.34 -20.93
C SER A 525 2.84 -13.20 -20.51
N SER A 526 1.97 -13.06 -21.49
CA SER A 526 0.52 -12.97 -21.27
C SER A 526 -0.08 -14.22 -20.64
N TYR A 527 0.62 -15.35 -20.61
CA TYR A 527 0.21 -16.56 -19.89
C TYR A 527 0.01 -16.31 -18.39
N PHE A 528 0.84 -15.46 -17.80
CA PHE A 528 0.80 -15.12 -16.39
C PHE A 528 -0.15 -13.97 -16.07
N VAL A 529 -0.75 -13.33 -17.07
CA VAL A 529 -1.69 -12.23 -16.90
C VAL A 529 -3.12 -12.77 -16.82
N GLU A 530 -3.84 -12.39 -15.79
CA GLU A 530 -5.23 -12.78 -15.55
C GLU A 530 -6.10 -11.55 -15.39
N HIS A 531 -7.38 -11.63 -15.82
CA HIS A 531 -8.33 -10.57 -15.56
C HIS A 531 -8.75 -10.55 -14.09
N GLY A 532 -8.37 -9.50 -13.40
CA GLY A 532 -8.49 -9.32 -11.96
C GLY A 532 -9.84 -8.73 -11.49
N ASN A 533 -10.93 -8.87 -12.25
CA ASN A 533 -12.23 -8.36 -11.83
C ASN A 533 -12.77 -9.14 -10.62
N TRP A 534 -13.25 -8.43 -9.61
CA TRP A 534 -13.81 -9.05 -8.42
C TRP A 534 -14.83 -8.15 -7.71
N MET A 535 -15.65 -8.79 -6.86
CA MET A 535 -16.58 -8.16 -5.93
C MET A 535 -16.54 -8.90 -4.59
N LYS A 536 -16.53 -8.17 -3.49
CA LYS A 536 -16.64 -8.73 -2.13
C LYS A 536 -17.81 -8.13 -1.37
N LEU A 537 -18.52 -8.96 -0.60
CA LEU A 537 -19.37 -8.49 0.50
C LEU A 537 -18.47 -8.29 1.72
N ARG A 538 -18.03 -7.04 1.89
CA ARG A 538 -17.06 -6.62 2.92
C ARG A 538 -17.61 -6.72 4.32
N SER A 539 -18.84 -6.26 4.48
CA SER A 539 -19.54 -6.34 5.75
C SER A 539 -21.03 -6.59 5.53
N LEU A 540 -21.57 -7.41 6.40
CA LEU A 540 -22.99 -7.64 6.57
C LEU A 540 -23.29 -7.56 8.06
N GLN A 541 -24.23 -6.75 8.48
CA GLN A 541 -24.66 -6.69 9.87
C GLN A 541 -26.18 -6.72 9.95
N VAL A 542 -26.70 -7.60 10.80
CA VAL A 542 -28.11 -7.65 11.17
C VAL A 542 -28.24 -7.35 12.64
N GLY A 543 -29.02 -6.34 12.99
CA GLY A 543 -29.24 -5.89 14.36
C GLY A 543 -30.71 -5.95 14.76
N TYR A 544 -30.95 -6.12 16.04
CA TYR A 544 -32.26 -5.98 16.68
C TYR A 544 -32.16 -5.02 17.86
N ASN A 545 -32.92 -3.95 17.80
CA ASN A 545 -33.03 -2.95 18.84
C ASN A 545 -34.21 -3.29 19.78
N PHE A 546 -33.97 -3.39 21.06
CA PHE A 546 -35.04 -3.69 22.03
C PHE A 546 -36.03 -2.53 22.16
N SER A 547 -37.30 -2.87 22.43
CA SER A 547 -38.35 -1.89 22.52
C SER A 547 -38.21 -1.02 23.77
N ASP A 548 -38.63 0.25 23.70
CA ASP A 548 -38.62 1.21 24.81
C ASP A 548 -39.32 0.70 26.08
N SER A 549 -40.39 -0.12 25.92
CA SER A 549 -41.11 -0.71 27.05
C SER A 549 -40.25 -1.69 27.85
N LEU A 550 -39.39 -2.46 27.18
CA LEU A 550 -38.45 -3.37 27.83
C LEU A 550 -37.29 -2.58 28.46
N LEU A 551 -36.76 -1.58 27.75
CA LEU A 551 -35.64 -0.76 28.19
C LEU A 551 -36.01 -0.01 29.50
N LYS A 552 -37.18 0.56 29.57
CA LYS A 552 -37.69 1.22 30.79
C LYS A 552 -37.78 0.29 32.01
N LYS A 553 -38.16 -0.98 31.79
CA LYS A 553 -38.20 -1.99 32.88
C LYS A 553 -36.83 -2.35 33.40
N LEU A 554 -35.80 -2.24 32.55
CA LEU A 554 -34.43 -2.58 32.86
C LEU A 554 -33.56 -1.37 33.26
N ASN A 555 -34.15 -0.18 33.36
CA ASN A 555 -33.47 1.09 33.61
C ASN A 555 -32.32 1.33 32.58
N MET A 556 -32.58 0.99 31.34
CA MET A 556 -31.64 1.17 30.22
C MET A 556 -32.16 2.27 29.27
N THR A 557 -31.24 3.00 28.65
CA THR A 557 -31.58 3.99 27.63
C THR A 557 -31.56 3.38 26.22
N SER A 558 -30.75 2.36 26.00
CA SER A 558 -30.69 1.61 24.75
C SER A 558 -30.19 0.18 24.98
N ALA A 559 -30.66 -0.77 24.18
CA ALA A 559 -30.07 -2.10 24.07
C ALA A 559 -30.22 -2.61 22.64
N ARG A 560 -29.17 -3.17 22.08
CA ARG A 560 -29.14 -3.74 20.73
C ARG A 560 -28.27 -4.99 20.72
N VAL A 561 -28.76 -6.04 20.11
CA VAL A 561 -27.96 -7.24 19.76
C VAL A 561 -27.73 -7.27 18.27
N TYR A 562 -26.58 -7.75 17.84
CA TYR A 562 -26.30 -7.84 16.42
C TYR A 562 -25.35 -9.01 16.09
N VAL A 563 -25.46 -9.47 14.85
CA VAL A 563 -24.52 -10.37 14.22
C VAL A 563 -23.89 -9.65 13.06
N SER A 564 -22.57 -9.68 12.95
CA SER A 564 -21.85 -9.12 11.83
C SER A 564 -20.90 -10.13 11.20
N GLY A 565 -20.85 -10.12 9.87
CA GLY A 565 -19.92 -10.91 9.07
C GLY A 565 -19.00 -9.99 8.27
N GLN A 566 -17.73 -10.36 8.16
CA GLN A 566 -16.75 -9.65 7.32
C GLN A 566 -16.17 -10.59 6.28
N ASN A 567 -16.01 -10.09 5.04
CA ASN A 567 -15.45 -10.84 3.91
C ASN A 567 -16.12 -12.21 3.67
N ILE A 568 -17.43 -12.32 3.92
CA ILE A 568 -18.17 -13.59 3.89
C ILE A 568 -18.46 -14.10 2.48
N PHE A 569 -18.34 -13.24 1.48
CA PHE A 569 -18.56 -13.61 0.10
C PHE A 569 -17.59 -12.87 -0.81
N THR A 570 -16.95 -13.63 -1.73
CA THR A 570 -16.07 -13.11 -2.79
C THR A 570 -16.47 -13.72 -4.12
N TRP A 571 -16.81 -12.86 -5.07
CA TRP A 571 -16.92 -13.24 -6.48
C TRP A 571 -15.68 -12.73 -7.22
N LYS A 572 -15.15 -13.54 -8.12
CA LYS A 572 -14.00 -13.19 -8.97
C LYS A 572 -14.20 -13.72 -10.38
N SER A 573 -13.51 -13.12 -11.35
CA SER A 573 -13.52 -13.56 -12.74
C SER A 573 -13.16 -15.04 -12.87
N ASN A 574 -13.76 -15.76 -13.81
CA ASN A 574 -13.47 -17.19 -14.05
C ASN A 574 -12.01 -17.44 -14.47
N SER A 575 -11.37 -16.45 -15.11
CA SER A 575 -9.96 -16.51 -15.48
C SER A 575 -9.02 -16.32 -14.28
N PHE A 576 -9.54 -15.90 -13.13
CA PHE A 576 -8.74 -15.57 -11.95
C PHE A 576 -8.49 -16.79 -11.09
N THR A 577 -7.27 -17.35 -11.15
CA THR A 577 -6.91 -18.61 -10.47
C THR A 577 -6.34 -18.41 -9.06
N ILE A 578 -5.92 -17.19 -8.70
CA ILE A 578 -5.39 -16.84 -7.37
C ILE A 578 -6.51 -16.94 -6.32
N SER A 579 -6.17 -17.32 -5.08
CA SER A 579 -7.14 -17.52 -3.99
C SER A 579 -7.86 -16.24 -3.59
N ASP A 580 -7.14 -15.13 -3.41
CA ASP A 580 -7.67 -13.81 -3.03
C ASP A 580 -7.26 -12.74 -4.04
N PRO A 581 -8.23 -12.05 -4.69
CA PRO A 581 -7.93 -11.04 -5.69
C PRO A 581 -7.21 -9.79 -5.14
N GLU A 582 -7.25 -9.53 -3.85
CA GLU A 582 -6.59 -8.39 -3.24
C GLU A 582 -5.20 -8.72 -2.71
N ASN A 583 -4.95 -10.01 -2.41
CA ASN A 583 -3.65 -10.50 -1.98
C ASN A 583 -3.10 -11.52 -3.00
N PRO A 584 -2.71 -11.06 -4.19
CA PRO A 584 -2.07 -11.94 -5.16
C PRO A 584 -0.67 -12.34 -4.69
N ASN A 585 -0.07 -13.32 -5.34
CA ASN A 585 1.36 -13.63 -5.19
C ASN A 585 1.78 -14.13 -3.80
N TRP A 586 1.22 -15.27 -3.35
CA TRP A 586 1.60 -15.96 -2.11
C TRP A 586 1.28 -15.22 -0.81
N ALA A 587 0.56 -14.11 -0.86
CA ALA A 587 0.07 -13.47 0.33
C ALA A 587 -1.06 -14.29 0.99
N TYR A 588 -1.18 -14.18 2.31
CA TYR A 588 -2.26 -14.84 3.04
C TYR A 588 -3.62 -14.23 2.64
N PRO A 589 -4.61 -15.05 2.24
CA PRO A 589 -5.92 -14.53 1.85
C PRO A 589 -6.63 -13.87 3.03
N HIS A 590 -7.48 -12.88 2.74
CA HIS A 590 -8.31 -12.27 3.78
C HIS A 590 -9.26 -13.30 4.38
N SER A 591 -9.22 -13.43 5.69
CA SER A 591 -10.11 -14.32 6.42
C SER A 591 -11.54 -13.76 6.48
N SER A 592 -12.52 -14.67 6.45
CA SER A 592 -13.89 -14.35 6.81
C SER A 592 -14.05 -14.42 8.33
N SER A 593 -14.83 -13.51 8.90
CA SER A 593 -15.14 -13.53 10.33
C SER A 593 -16.62 -13.29 10.58
N VAL A 594 -17.12 -13.90 11.67
CA VAL A 594 -18.46 -13.67 12.19
C VAL A 594 -18.33 -13.25 13.65
N SER A 595 -19.01 -12.18 14.01
CA SER A 595 -19.00 -11.62 15.37
C SER A 595 -20.41 -11.42 15.87
N PHE A 596 -20.60 -11.68 17.16
CA PHE A 596 -21.82 -11.39 17.88
C PHE A 596 -21.57 -10.22 18.83
N GLY A 597 -22.47 -9.27 18.88
CA GLY A 597 -22.30 -8.09 19.71
C GLY A 597 -23.56 -7.71 20.48
N LEU A 598 -23.34 -7.12 21.66
CA LEU A 598 -24.33 -6.50 22.50
C LEU A 598 -23.91 -5.06 22.79
N GLN A 599 -24.80 -4.13 22.54
CA GLN A 599 -24.63 -2.72 22.91
C GLN A 599 -25.69 -2.35 23.95
N VAL A 600 -25.27 -1.76 25.04
CA VAL A 600 -26.16 -1.35 26.13
C VAL A 600 -25.82 0.08 26.54
N GLY A 601 -26.83 0.94 26.66
CA GLY A 601 -26.74 2.28 27.23
C GLY A 601 -27.57 2.37 28.51
N PHE A 602 -27.05 3.04 29.52
CA PHE A 602 -27.70 3.26 30.80
C PHE A 602 -28.06 4.74 30.99
#